data_165f093131b0075f7bfb0ad821cc4852
#
_entry.id   165f093131b0075f7bfb0ad821cc4852
#
_cell.length_a   1.000
_cell.length_b   1.000
_cell.length_c   1.000
_cell.angle_alpha   90.00
_cell.angle_beta   90.00
_cell.angle_gamma   90.00
#
_symmetry.space_group_name_H-M   'P 1'
#
loop_
_entity.id
_entity.type
_entity.pdbx_description
1 polymer ?
#
loop_
_entity_poly.entity_id
_entity_poly.type
_entity_poly.pdbx_seq_one_letter_code
_entity_poly.pdbx_strand_id
1 'polypeptide(L)' 'MADTNAPDDAIRNQILRAVGRPANFLRLDVHRISGDLYRFNLWVKVGDWGGCRVAESKTFRLDEAGSVRF' A
#
# COMPACT_ATOMS: atom_id res chain seq x y z
N MET A 1 9.90 14.28 11.58
CA MET A 1 9.58 14.37 11.28
C MET A 1 8.77 13.84 10.83
N ALA A 2 8.50 13.64 10.86
CA ALA A 2 7.67 13.26 10.59
C ALA A 2 7.22 13.11 9.51
N ASP A 3 7.07 12.70 9.06
CA ASP A 3 6.62 12.63 8.08
C ASP A 3 5.41 12.41 7.95
N THR A 4 5.11 12.96 7.88
CA THR A 4 3.96 13.14 7.87
C THR A 4 3.16 12.74 6.86
N ASN A 5 3.51 12.75 5.83
CA ASN A 5 2.76 12.47 4.77
C ASN A 5 2.56 11.09 4.63
N ALA A 6 3.18 10.39 5.31
CA ALA A 6 3.08 9.05 5.12
C ALA A 6 1.78 8.61 5.53
N PRO A 7 1.09 7.90 4.75
CA PRO A 7 -0.08 7.26 5.17
C PRO A 7 0.35 6.46 6.33
N ASP A 8 -0.31 6.63 7.34
CA ASP A 8 0.19 6.07 8.51
C ASP A 8 0.17 4.57 8.44
N ASP A 9 0.73 3.96 9.46
CA ASP A 9 0.83 2.51 9.51
C ASP A 9 -0.52 1.85 9.56
N ALA A 10 -1.52 2.53 10.07
CA ALA A 10 -2.85 1.96 10.15
C ALA A 10 -3.41 1.69 8.75
N ILE A 11 -3.19 2.62 7.83
CA ILE A 11 -3.65 2.43 6.44
C ILE A 11 -2.90 1.28 5.79
N ARG A 12 -1.58 1.24 5.95
CA ARG A 12 -0.77 0.17 5.38
C ARG A 12 -1.18 -1.19 5.92
N ASN A 13 -1.44 -1.27 7.22
CA ASN A 13 -1.85 -2.52 7.83
C ASN A 13 -3.21 -2.97 7.32
N GLN A 14 -4.13 -2.04 7.12
CA GLN A 14 -5.43 -2.40 6.56
C GLN A 14 -5.30 -2.98 5.17
N ILE A 15 -4.45 -2.36 4.34
CA ILE A 15 -4.26 -2.83 2.97
C ILE A 15 -3.64 -4.23 2.99
N LEU A 16 -2.60 -4.43 3.78
CA LEU A 16 -1.92 -5.72 3.84
C LEU A 16 -2.83 -6.80 4.39
N ARG A 17 -3.73 -6.44 5.30
CA ARG A 17 -4.69 -7.39 5.84
C ARG A 17 -5.71 -7.80 4.78
N ALA A 18 -6.09 -6.87 3.92
CA ALA A 18 -7.08 -7.13 2.89
C ALA A 18 -6.53 -7.92 1.72
N VAL A 19 -5.31 -7.59 1.28
CA VAL A 19 -4.73 -8.23 0.09
C VAL A 19 -3.78 -9.38 0.43
N GLY A 20 -3.35 -9.46 1.68
CA GLY A 20 -2.41 -10.48 2.09
C GLY A 20 -0.98 -10.02 1.89
N ARG A 21 -0.08 -10.50 2.74
CA ARG A 21 1.33 -10.15 2.64
C ARG A 21 2.07 -11.32 2.05
N PRO A 22 2.58 -11.20 0.82
CA PRO A 22 3.27 -12.31 0.19
C PRO A 22 4.60 -12.60 0.87
N ALA A 23 5.08 -13.82 0.74
CA ALA A 23 6.35 -14.22 1.36
C ALA A 23 7.51 -13.40 0.83
N ASN A 24 7.45 -12.98 -0.43
CA ASN A 24 8.51 -12.20 -1.05
C ASN A 24 8.21 -10.70 -1.02
N PHE A 25 7.42 -10.27 -0.07
CA PHE A 25 7.05 -8.86 0.08
C PHE A 25 8.29 -7.98 0.18
N LEU A 26 8.29 -6.90 -0.56
CA LEU A 26 9.37 -5.93 -0.54
C LEU A 26 8.93 -4.63 0.12
N ARG A 27 7.89 -4.02 -0.42
CA ARG A 27 7.38 -2.78 0.16
C ARG A 27 5.98 -2.49 -0.36
N LEU A 28 5.32 -1.58 0.31
CA LEU A 28 3.99 -1.11 -0.08
C LEU A 28 4.06 0.39 -0.24
N ASP A 29 3.79 0.87 -1.44
CA ASP A 29 3.71 2.30 -1.72
C ASP A 29 2.25 2.72 -1.71
N VAL A 30 1.96 3.84 -1.08
CA VAL A 30 0.61 4.39 -1.05
C VAL A 30 0.68 5.84 -1.49
N HIS A 31 -0.14 6.20 -2.45
CA HIS A 31 -0.16 7.55 -3.01
C HIS A 31 -1.56 8.11 -3.00
N ARG A 32 -1.67 9.37 -2.62
CA ARG A 32 -2.94 10.06 -2.70
C ARG A 32 -3.10 10.58 -4.13
N ILE A 33 -4.25 10.28 -4.74
CA ILE A 33 -4.55 10.74 -6.09
C ILE A 33 -5.29 12.06 -6.02
N SER A 34 -6.37 12.10 -5.28
CA SER A 34 -7.12 13.34 -5.07
C SER A 34 -8.12 13.12 -3.96
N GLY A 35 -8.39 14.14 -3.18
CA GLY A 35 -9.36 14.05 -2.10
C GLY A 35 -9.12 12.85 -1.21
N ASP A 36 -10.08 11.95 -1.17
CA ASP A 36 -9.99 10.74 -0.39
C ASP A 36 -9.63 9.52 -1.25
N LEU A 37 -9.25 9.76 -2.49
CA LEU A 37 -8.92 8.66 -3.40
C LEU A 37 -7.41 8.42 -3.38
N TYR A 38 -7.03 7.17 -3.17
CA TYR A 38 -5.65 6.75 -3.06
C TYR A 38 -5.39 5.56 -3.96
N ARG A 39 -4.11 5.29 -4.17
CA ARG A 39 -3.69 4.11 -4.91
C ARG A 39 -2.54 3.47 -4.15
N PHE A 40 -2.51 2.14 -4.12
CA PHE A 40 -1.37 1.43 -3.55
C PHE A 40 -0.73 0.55 -4.60
N ASN A 41 0.57 0.34 -4.44
CA ASN A 41 1.34 -0.61 -5.22
C ASN A 41 2.06 -1.52 -4.25
N LEU A 42 1.83 -2.81 -4.39
CA LEU A 42 2.47 -3.81 -3.57
C LEU A 42 3.62 -4.40 -4.37
N TRP A 43 4.84 -4.23 -3.87
CA TRP A 43 6.05 -4.66 -4.54
C TRP A 43 6.57 -5.94 -3.92
N VAL A 44 7.05 -6.85 -4.77
CA VAL A 44 7.65 -8.11 -4.35
C VAL A 44 8.99 -8.28 -5.01
N LYS A 45 9.84 -9.10 -4.39
CA LYS A 45 11.13 -9.43 -4.97
C LYS A 45 10.93 -10.53 -6.00
N VAL A 46 11.74 -10.49 -7.06
CA VAL A 46 11.69 -11.47 -8.12
C VAL A 46 13.09 -12.01 -8.31
N GLY A 47 13.25 -13.31 -8.09
CA GLY A 47 14.55 -13.97 -8.30
C GLY A 47 15.56 -13.62 -7.24
N ASP A 48 16.79 -14.09 -7.43
CA ASP A 48 17.86 -13.91 -6.46
C ASP A 48 18.75 -12.74 -6.79
N TRP A 49 18.53 -12.06 -7.89
CA TRP A 49 19.43 -11.03 -8.38
C TRP A 49 18.88 -9.63 -8.19
N GLY A 50 17.97 -9.46 -7.28
CA GLY A 50 17.55 -8.13 -6.86
C GLY A 50 16.44 -7.50 -7.68
N GLY A 51 15.82 -8.23 -8.56
CA GLY A 51 14.69 -7.71 -9.31
C GLY A 51 13.47 -7.51 -8.43
N CYS A 52 12.54 -6.68 -8.87
CA CYS A 52 11.28 -6.49 -8.17
C CYS A 52 10.19 -6.14 -9.18
N ARG A 53 8.96 -6.33 -8.78
CA ARG A 53 7.82 -5.98 -9.62
C ARG A 53 6.62 -5.67 -8.74
N VAL A 54 5.63 -5.02 -9.36
CA VAL A 54 4.36 -4.75 -8.68
C VAL A 54 3.50 -5.99 -8.80
N ALA A 55 3.15 -6.57 -7.67
CA ALA A 55 2.30 -7.75 -7.64
C ALA A 55 0.83 -7.38 -7.61
N GLU A 56 0.51 -6.24 -7.03
CA GLU A 56 -0.87 -5.81 -6.88
C GLU A 56 -0.91 -4.29 -6.91
N SER A 57 -1.89 -3.73 -7.59
CA SER A 57 -2.07 -2.28 -7.63
C SER A 57 -3.57 -2.01 -7.71
N LYS A 58 -4.08 -1.22 -6.79
CA LYS A 58 -5.49 -0.89 -6.74
C LYS A 58 -5.70 0.49 -6.19
N THR A 59 -6.83 1.09 -6.53
CA THR A 59 -7.26 2.32 -5.90
C THR A 59 -8.17 2.01 -4.73
N PHE A 60 -8.23 2.91 -3.79
CA PHE A 60 -9.11 2.78 -2.64
C PHE A 60 -9.47 4.17 -2.12
N ARG A 61 -10.48 4.22 -1.28
CA ARG A 61 -10.87 5.47 -0.64
C ARG A 61 -10.81 5.30 0.86
N LEU A 62 -10.58 6.40 1.54
CA LEU A 62 -10.63 6.43 3.01
C LEU A 62 -11.96 7.04 3.43
N ASP A 63 -12.66 6.39 4.33
CA ASP A 63 -13.88 6.96 4.85
C ASP A 63 -13.57 7.89 6.01
N GLU A 64 -14.59 8.47 6.62
CA GLU A 64 -14.40 9.44 7.68
C GLU A 64 -13.69 8.87 8.89
N ALA A 65 -13.81 7.58 9.10
CA ALA A 65 -13.15 6.94 10.23
C ALA A 65 -11.71 6.55 9.89
N GLY A 66 -11.27 6.80 8.66
CA GLY A 66 -9.93 6.40 8.27
C GLY A 66 -9.82 4.96 7.82
N SER A 67 -10.96 4.32 7.53
CA SER A 67 -10.96 2.94 7.07
C SER A 67 -10.82 2.87 5.57
N VAL A 68 -10.08 1.86 5.11
CA VAL A 68 -9.82 1.65 3.69
C VAL A 68 -11.05 1.02 3.05
N ARG A 69 -11.48 1.59 1.92
CA ARG A 69 -12.62 1.07 1.15
C ARG A 69 -12.16 0.82 -0.28
N PHE A 70 -12.22 -0.41 -0.67
CA PHE A 70 -11.87 -0.79 -2.05
C PHE A 70 -13.05 -0.71 -2.99
#